data_1492f8866d45384bf82a3503d1877ba3
#
_entry.id   1492f8866d45384bf82a3503d1877ba3
#
_cell.length_a   1.000
_cell.length_b   1.000
_cell.length_c   1.000
_cell.angle_alpha   90.00
_cell.angle_beta   90.00
_cell.angle_gamma   90.00
#
_symmetry.space_group_name_H-M   'P 1'
#
loop_
_entity.id
_entity.type
_entity.pdbx_description
1 polymer ?
#
loop_
_entity_poly.entity_id
_entity_poly.type
_entity_poly.pdbx_seq_one_letter_code
_entity_poly.pdbx_strand_id
1 'polypeptide(L)'
;MKKKSFFAVTMSITLLLTLLAGCSDPGAGSGGGPSGGDSAGQTGGEASRLKVAWICDGVLTDGGWNTNGYEGMQKLAEEYDLEVSYQENVPQTDVGDVLRNYASEGYDMVLSNEQYHCEPMVEVAADFPNVTFGCVNAYVSAENMIAFSGTLWQHNYLAGVMSGMVTKSNKLGLITFSTDSDSALTYLSSFRAGAQSVNPDIEVVHVATGSFSDLAAGKEMATSLIDQGCDVVYCNSGDCNATVMELCIERGVYTISAIVDRNGMSDEYVLGSTVNLPSTQLRMMVEGKLSGTHTGNVTPIVGGIEDGIEAFLVNESLQDKLDASVFEAIDEATAEIIAGNVTVELP
;
A
#
# COMPACT_ATOMS: atom_id res chain seq x y z
N MET A 1 -27.42 -31.35 -17.77
CA MET A 1 -26.45 -31.57 -18.86
C MET A 1 -26.57 -30.43 -19.86
N LYS A 2 -25.70 -29.43 -19.82
CA LYS A 2 -25.48 -28.46 -20.91
C LYS A 2 -23.98 -28.24 -21.02
N LYS A 3 -23.41 -28.70 -22.15
CA LYS A 3 -22.01 -28.59 -22.53
C LYS A 3 -21.70 -27.12 -22.84
N LYS A 4 -20.67 -26.55 -22.20
CA LYS A 4 -20.05 -25.29 -22.61
C LYS A 4 -18.91 -25.60 -23.58
N SER A 5 -19.03 -24.99 -24.77
CA SER A 5 -18.08 -25.10 -25.88
C SER A 5 -16.90 -24.16 -25.63
N PHE A 6 -15.68 -24.71 -25.63
CA PHE A 6 -14.42 -23.99 -25.66
C PHE A 6 -14.14 -23.51 -27.08
N PHE A 7 -13.99 -22.22 -27.30
CA PHE A 7 -13.47 -21.67 -28.55
C PHE A 7 -11.98 -21.42 -28.35
N ALA A 8 -11.15 -22.20 -29.01
CA ALA A 8 -9.71 -21.97 -29.13
C ALA A 8 -9.48 -21.10 -30.38
N VAL A 9 -8.90 -19.93 -30.19
CA VAL A 9 -8.41 -19.06 -31.27
C VAL A 9 -6.94 -19.35 -31.47
N THR A 10 -6.62 -20.06 -32.53
CA THR A 10 -5.24 -20.24 -33.02
C THR A 10 -4.86 -19.06 -33.91
N MET A 11 -3.87 -18.28 -33.49
CA MET A 11 -3.28 -17.19 -34.27
C MET A 11 -2.03 -17.70 -34.97
N SER A 12 -2.11 -17.86 -36.28
CA SER A 12 -1.01 -18.24 -37.16
C SER A 12 -0.12 -17.05 -37.43
N ILE A 13 1.16 -17.14 -37.07
CA ILE A 13 2.20 -16.17 -37.41
C ILE A 13 2.84 -16.62 -38.71
N THR A 14 2.67 -15.85 -39.76
CA THR A 14 3.33 -16.05 -41.07
C THR A 14 4.64 -15.26 -41.06
N LEU A 15 5.76 -15.98 -41.10
CA LEU A 15 7.11 -15.45 -41.21
C LEU A 15 7.43 -15.21 -42.67
N LEU A 16 7.67 -13.96 -43.07
CA LEU A 16 8.13 -13.61 -44.43
C LEU A 16 9.64 -13.32 -44.39
N LEU A 17 10.44 -14.28 -44.85
CA LEU A 17 11.85 -14.06 -45.17
C LEU A 17 11.99 -13.45 -46.57
N THR A 18 12.63 -12.29 -46.68
CA THR A 18 13.19 -11.81 -47.97
C THR A 18 14.71 -11.73 -47.86
N LEU A 19 15.37 -12.65 -48.54
CA LEU A 19 16.78 -12.61 -48.90
C LEU A 19 16.97 -11.72 -50.12
N LEU A 20 17.90 -10.77 -50.07
CA LEU A 20 18.51 -10.16 -51.26
C LEU A 20 20.01 -10.09 -51.06
N ALA A 21 20.69 -10.96 -51.76
CA ALA A 21 22.14 -10.90 -51.99
C ALA A 21 22.43 -10.06 -53.23
N GLY A 22 23.48 -9.28 -53.20
CA GLY A 22 23.99 -8.57 -54.40
C GLY A 22 25.40 -8.07 -54.14
N CYS A 23 26.38 -8.79 -54.67
CA CYS A 23 27.81 -8.43 -54.75
C CYS A 23 28.05 -7.42 -55.87
N SER A 24 29.06 -6.52 -55.72
CA SER A 24 30.26 -6.45 -56.56
C SER A 24 30.93 -5.08 -56.56
N ASP A 25 32.19 -5.06 -56.24
CA ASP A 25 33.24 -4.06 -56.41
C ASP A 25 33.73 -4.03 -57.87
N PRO A 26 34.72 -3.22 -58.29
CA PRO A 26 35.30 -1.94 -57.82
C PRO A 26 35.50 -0.89 -58.95
N GLY A 27 35.89 0.32 -58.63
CA GLY A 27 36.40 1.26 -59.60
C GLY A 27 36.84 2.64 -59.09
N ALA A 28 38.13 2.90 -59.16
CA ALA A 28 38.85 4.10 -58.75
C ALA A 28 38.53 5.37 -59.52
N GLY A 29 38.68 6.54 -58.87
CA GLY A 29 38.76 7.84 -59.58
C GLY A 29 38.72 9.05 -58.63
N SER A 30 39.90 9.68 -58.55
CA SER A 30 40.32 10.88 -57.82
C SER A 30 39.50 12.15 -57.98
N GLY A 31 39.50 13.05 -56.99
CA GLY A 31 39.63 14.50 -57.23
C GLY A 31 38.69 15.42 -56.45
N GLY A 32 39.25 16.22 -55.53
CA GLY A 32 38.87 17.61 -55.32
C GLY A 32 37.92 17.96 -54.18
N GLY A 33 38.46 18.52 -53.14
CA GLY A 33 38.06 19.22 -51.93
C GLY A 33 36.92 20.27 -51.99
N PRO A 34 36.82 21.20 -51.03
CA PRO A 34 36.00 20.97 -49.80
C PRO A 34 34.77 21.90 -49.76
N SER A 35 33.70 21.49 -49.16
CA SER A 35 32.67 22.40 -48.65
C SER A 35 31.95 21.79 -47.46
N GLY A 36 31.94 22.56 -46.38
CA GLY A 36 31.34 22.17 -45.12
C GLY A 36 29.82 21.98 -45.22
N GLY A 37 29.37 21.02 -44.45
CA GLY A 37 27.99 20.75 -44.20
C GLY A 37 27.93 19.97 -42.90
N ASP A 38 27.65 20.66 -41.80
CA ASP A 38 27.36 20.06 -40.51
C ASP A 38 26.22 19.05 -40.64
N SER A 39 26.54 17.78 -40.70
CA SER A 39 25.60 16.72 -40.41
C SER A 39 25.70 16.48 -38.92
N ALA A 40 24.82 17.13 -38.14
CA ALA A 40 24.54 16.73 -36.78
C ALA A 40 24.12 15.26 -36.82
N GLY A 41 25.03 14.38 -36.47
CA GLY A 41 24.72 13.00 -36.12
C GLY A 41 23.79 13.00 -34.93
N GLN A 42 22.52 12.69 -35.18
CA GLN A 42 21.63 12.22 -34.13
C GLN A 42 22.21 10.90 -33.67
N THR A 43 23.06 10.96 -32.65
CA THR A 43 23.23 9.85 -31.74
C THR A 43 21.91 9.72 -31.05
N GLY A 44 21.11 8.73 -31.44
CA GLY A 44 20.00 8.26 -30.63
C GLY A 44 20.58 7.84 -29.26
N GLY A 45 20.58 8.75 -28.31
CA GLY A 45 20.83 8.41 -26.94
C GLY A 45 19.74 7.42 -26.54
N GLU A 46 20.11 6.23 -26.10
CA GLU A 46 19.22 5.41 -25.32
C GLU A 46 18.68 6.33 -24.23
N ALA A 47 17.36 6.47 -24.15
CA ALA A 47 16.74 7.21 -23.06
C ALA A 47 17.25 6.56 -21.76
N SER A 48 17.98 7.31 -20.94
CA SER A 48 18.50 6.76 -19.70
C SER A 48 17.31 6.30 -18.87
N ARG A 49 17.40 5.07 -18.37
CA ARG A 49 16.39 4.50 -17.47
C ARG A 49 16.29 5.38 -16.23
N LEU A 50 15.07 5.56 -15.73
CA LEU A 50 14.86 6.29 -14.47
C LEU A 50 15.51 5.51 -13.31
N LYS A 51 16.41 6.16 -12.60
CA LYS A 51 17.10 5.58 -11.45
C LYS A 51 16.33 5.86 -10.17
N VAL A 52 15.88 4.80 -9.51
CA VAL A 52 15.09 4.88 -8.28
C VAL A 52 15.80 4.15 -7.15
N ALA A 53 16.02 4.82 -6.04
CA ALA A 53 16.38 4.18 -4.77
C ALA A 53 15.13 4.00 -3.93
N TRP A 54 14.96 2.82 -3.33
CA TRP A 54 13.89 2.54 -2.39
C TRP A 54 14.46 2.01 -1.08
N ILE A 55 14.06 2.61 0.06
CA ILE A 55 14.56 2.30 1.38
C ILE A 55 13.44 1.91 2.34
N CYS A 56 13.74 1.04 3.30
CA CYS A 56 12.85 0.68 4.40
C CYS A 56 13.62 0.43 5.70
N ASP A 57 12.94 0.47 6.84
CA ASP A 57 13.57 0.28 8.16
C ASP A 57 13.74 -1.18 8.59
N GLY A 58 12.92 -2.07 8.04
CA GLY A 58 12.96 -3.50 8.33
C GLY A 58 13.55 -4.33 7.20
N VAL A 59 13.34 -5.64 7.27
CA VAL A 59 13.78 -6.60 6.25
C VAL A 59 12.77 -6.69 5.11
N LEU A 60 13.26 -6.89 3.88
CA LEU A 60 12.41 -7.00 2.67
C LEU A 60 11.42 -8.18 2.72
N THR A 61 11.68 -9.15 3.56
CA THR A 61 10.92 -10.42 3.66
C THR A 61 10.18 -10.56 4.98
N ASP A 62 9.70 -9.45 5.55
CA ASP A 62 8.92 -9.46 6.80
C ASP A 62 7.53 -10.11 6.67
N GLY A 63 7.12 -10.43 5.43
CA GLY A 63 5.79 -10.97 5.12
C GLY A 63 4.65 -9.98 5.38
N GLY A 64 4.97 -8.68 5.42
CA GLY A 64 4.04 -7.61 5.78
C GLY A 64 4.29 -6.32 5.01
N TRP A 65 4.52 -5.27 5.76
CA TRP A 65 4.65 -3.90 5.27
C TRP A 65 5.79 -3.71 4.27
N ASN A 66 7.01 -4.15 4.65
CA ASN A 66 8.17 -4.00 3.76
C ASN A 66 8.11 -4.96 2.57
N THR A 67 7.60 -6.19 2.76
CA THR A 67 7.38 -7.12 1.65
C THR A 67 6.41 -6.53 0.61
N ASN A 68 5.30 -5.91 1.03
CA ASN A 68 4.34 -5.28 0.10
C ASN A 68 4.98 -4.14 -0.71
N GLY A 69 5.74 -3.26 -0.05
CA GLY A 69 6.47 -2.17 -0.72
C GLY A 69 7.51 -2.71 -1.70
N TYR A 70 8.31 -3.69 -1.28
CA TYR A 70 9.36 -4.30 -2.09
C TYR A 70 8.81 -4.98 -3.35
N GLU A 71 7.79 -5.85 -3.21
CA GLU A 71 7.13 -6.49 -4.34
C GLU A 71 6.47 -5.48 -5.28
N GLY A 72 5.89 -4.41 -4.71
CA GLY A 72 5.36 -3.29 -5.48
C GLY A 72 6.44 -2.62 -6.33
N MET A 73 7.59 -2.30 -5.74
CA MET A 73 8.71 -1.71 -6.46
C MET A 73 9.32 -2.65 -7.50
N GLN A 74 9.38 -3.96 -7.25
CA GLN A 74 9.83 -4.93 -8.25
C GLN A 74 8.91 -4.94 -9.48
N LYS A 75 7.59 -4.94 -9.29
CA LYS A 75 6.61 -4.86 -10.38
C LYS A 75 6.76 -3.56 -11.17
N LEU A 76 6.96 -2.44 -10.49
CA LEU A 76 7.18 -1.13 -11.15
C LEU A 76 8.48 -1.11 -11.95
N ALA A 77 9.55 -1.72 -11.42
CA ALA A 77 10.83 -1.82 -12.11
C ALA A 77 10.70 -2.57 -13.44
N GLU A 78 9.95 -3.67 -13.47
CA GLU A 78 9.67 -4.44 -14.68
C GLU A 78 8.74 -3.69 -15.65
N GLU A 79 7.66 -3.09 -15.14
CA GLU A 79 6.61 -2.45 -15.95
C GLU A 79 7.11 -1.19 -16.66
N TYR A 80 7.93 -0.38 -15.97
CA TYR A 80 8.42 0.92 -16.48
C TYR A 80 9.91 0.90 -16.86
N ASP A 81 10.56 -0.26 -16.88
CA ASP A 81 11.99 -0.42 -17.18
C ASP A 81 12.88 0.51 -16.32
N LEU A 82 12.66 0.48 -14.99
CA LEU A 82 13.40 1.30 -14.03
C LEU A 82 14.72 0.62 -13.62
N GLU A 83 15.73 1.43 -13.29
CA GLU A 83 16.93 0.97 -12.58
C GLU A 83 16.70 1.18 -11.07
N VAL A 84 16.39 0.10 -10.32
CA VAL A 84 16.02 0.21 -8.90
C VAL A 84 17.10 -0.36 -7.99
N SER A 85 17.50 0.42 -6.99
CA SER A 85 18.31 -0.04 -5.84
C SER A 85 17.46 -0.14 -4.60
N TYR A 86 17.70 -1.19 -3.82
CA TYR A 86 16.96 -1.48 -2.58
C TYR A 86 17.90 -1.43 -1.38
N GLN A 87 17.48 -0.77 -0.30
CA GLN A 87 18.21 -0.77 0.96
C GLN A 87 17.25 -1.01 2.13
N GLU A 88 17.49 -2.11 2.82
CA GLU A 88 16.75 -2.53 4.01
C GLU A 88 17.47 -2.13 5.31
N ASN A 89 16.77 -2.22 6.45
CA ASN A 89 17.33 -1.95 7.77
C ASN A 89 17.92 -0.52 7.90
N VAL A 90 17.22 0.48 7.36
CA VAL A 90 17.62 1.90 7.48
C VAL A 90 16.90 2.52 8.69
N PRO A 91 17.55 2.63 9.84
CA PRO A 91 16.91 3.22 11.02
C PRO A 91 16.75 4.73 10.84
N GLN A 92 15.81 5.32 11.56
CA GLN A 92 15.52 6.76 11.48
C GLN A 92 16.77 7.65 11.66
N THR A 93 17.73 7.24 12.48
CA THR A 93 18.97 7.98 12.73
C THR A 93 19.87 8.11 11.51
N ASP A 94 19.80 7.18 10.57
CA ASP A 94 20.73 7.07 9.43
C ASP A 94 20.06 7.53 8.11
N VAL A 95 18.75 7.77 8.13
CA VAL A 95 17.94 8.12 6.94
C VAL A 95 18.52 9.32 6.19
N GLY A 96 18.86 10.40 6.90
CA GLY A 96 19.39 11.61 6.28
C GLY A 96 20.67 11.36 5.46
N ASP A 97 21.59 10.54 5.99
CA ASP A 97 22.83 10.19 5.31
C ASP A 97 22.58 9.27 4.11
N VAL A 98 21.69 8.30 4.25
CA VAL A 98 21.30 7.39 3.15
C VAL A 98 20.65 8.15 2.01
N LEU A 99 19.72 9.06 2.29
CA LEU A 99 19.07 9.90 1.28
C LEU A 99 20.06 10.78 0.54
N ARG A 100 21.02 11.43 1.25
CA ARG A 100 22.08 12.25 0.66
C ARG A 100 23.01 11.44 -0.23
N ASN A 101 23.33 10.21 0.16
CA ASN A 101 24.18 9.32 -0.63
C ASN A 101 23.53 9.01 -1.99
N TYR A 102 22.29 8.51 -2.00
CA TYR A 102 21.58 8.21 -3.24
C TYR A 102 21.39 9.46 -4.12
N ALA A 103 21.00 10.58 -3.52
CA ALA A 103 20.83 11.84 -4.27
C ALA A 103 22.16 12.30 -4.90
N SER A 104 23.29 12.14 -4.20
CA SER A 104 24.65 12.49 -4.71
C SER A 104 25.15 11.54 -5.79
N GLU A 105 24.70 10.28 -5.79
CA GLU A 105 25.03 9.26 -6.79
C GLU A 105 24.21 9.40 -8.08
N GLY A 106 23.35 10.42 -8.18
CA GLY A 106 22.61 10.74 -9.39
C GLY A 106 21.35 9.89 -9.60
N TYR A 107 20.69 9.47 -8.52
CA TYR A 107 19.36 8.91 -8.60
C TYR A 107 18.34 10.00 -8.92
N ASP A 108 17.36 9.66 -9.77
CA ASP A 108 16.27 10.53 -10.16
C ASP A 108 15.18 10.62 -9.08
N MET A 109 14.98 9.50 -8.38
CA MET A 109 14.03 9.38 -7.27
C MET A 109 14.66 8.64 -6.09
N VAL A 110 14.31 9.09 -4.87
CA VAL A 110 14.61 8.37 -3.63
C VAL A 110 13.31 8.22 -2.83
N LEU A 111 12.84 6.98 -2.68
CA LEU A 111 11.56 6.63 -2.10
C LEU A 111 11.74 5.89 -0.77
N SER A 112 10.88 6.17 0.20
CA SER A 112 10.86 5.47 1.48
C SER A 112 9.50 4.83 1.76
N ASN A 113 9.55 3.65 2.35
CA ASN A 113 8.38 2.90 2.81
C ASN A 113 7.91 3.35 4.20
N GLU A 114 8.64 4.25 4.89
CA GLU A 114 8.43 4.53 6.29
C GLU A 114 7.95 5.96 6.55
N GLN A 115 6.82 6.09 7.22
CA GLN A 115 6.21 7.36 7.58
C GLN A 115 7.19 8.32 8.29
N TYR A 116 7.97 7.83 9.25
CA TYR A 116 8.88 8.65 10.05
C TYR A 116 10.18 9.03 9.34
N HIS A 117 10.38 8.57 8.10
CA HIS A 117 11.45 9.05 7.22
C HIS A 117 11.09 10.38 6.54
N CYS A 118 9.84 10.83 6.61
CA CYS A 118 9.41 12.04 5.90
C CYS A 118 10.05 13.34 6.42
N GLU A 119 10.26 13.49 7.74
CA GLU A 119 10.92 14.68 8.29
C GLU A 119 12.39 14.80 7.85
N PRO A 120 13.28 13.79 8.04
CA PRO A 120 14.62 13.83 7.48
C PRO A 120 14.64 14.01 5.96
N MET A 121 13.65 13.46 5.25
CA MET A 121 13.55 13.59 3.80
C MET A 121 13.26 15.03 3.37
N VAL A 122 12.40 15.77 4.07
CA VAL A 122 12.14 17.20 3.83
C VAL A 122 13.42 18.02 3.98
N GLU A 123 14.22 17.74 5.00
CA GLU A 123 15.50 18.43 5.21
C GLU A 123 16.48 18.18 4.06
N VAL A 124 16.61 16.93 3.61
CA VAL A 124 17.52 16.55 2.52
C VAL A 124 17.02 17.06 1.17
N ALA A 125 15.72 17.05 0.93
CA ALA A 125 15.12 17.50 -0.32
C ALA A 125 15.51 18.94 -0.71
N ALA A 126 15.67 19.81 0.28
CA ALA A 126 16.10 21.20 0.06
C ALA A 126 17.49 21.32 -0.58
N ASP A 127 18.39 20.37 -0.30
CA ASP A 127 19.76 20.37 -0.80
C ASP A 127 19.85 19.77 -2.23
N PHE A 128 18.84 19.01 -2.67
CA PHE A 128 18.82 18.27 -3.94
C PHE A 128 17.58 18.58 -4.79
N PRO A 129 17.39 19.81 -5.28
CA PRO A 129 16.14 20.24 -5.93
C PRO A 129 15.81 19.50 -7.25
N ASN A 130 16.78 18.78 -7.85
CA ASN A 130 16.58 18.03 -9.08
C ASN A 130 16.21 16.54 -8.83
N VAL A 131 16.31 16.07 -7.58
CA VAL A 131 15.94 14.73 -7.18
C VAL A 131 14.50 14.76 -6.67
N THR A 132 13.69 13.79 -7.08
CA THR A 132 12.35 13.62 -6.53
C THR A 132 12.41 12.67 -5.34
N PHE A 133 11.95 13.13 -4.20
CA PHE A 133 11.81 12.30 -3.02
C PHE A 133 10.36 11.82 -2.88
N GLY A 134 10.16 10.72 -2.18
CA GLY A 134 8.81 10.21 -1.91
C GLY A 134 8.75 9.38 -0.64
N CYS A 135 7.68 9.56 0.12
CA CYS A 135 7.49 8.87 1.39
C CYS A 135 6.06 8.37 1.52
N VAL A 136 5.93 7.09 1.83
CA VAL A 136 4.66 6.42 2.09
C VAL A 136 4.11 6.88 3.45
N ASN A 137 2.81 7.12 3.53
CA ASN A 137 2.11 7.60 4.72
C ASN A 137 2.71 8.87 5.33
N ALA A 138 3.26 9.75 4.49
CA ALA A 138 3.89 10.99 4.94
C ALA A 138 2.86 11.97 5.54
N TYR A 139 3.27 12.68 6.59
CA TYR A 139 2.50 13.74 7.22
C TYR A 139 3.11 15.14 7.01
N VAL A 140 4.30 15.20 6.41
CA VAL A 140 4.97 16.41 5.93
C VAL A 140 5.48 16.21 4.50
N SER A 141 5.70 17.31 3.77
CA SER A 141 6.18 17.27 2.39
C SER A 141 7.00 18.49 2.01
N ALA A 142 7.63 18.48 0.83
CA ALA A 142 8.44 19.55 0.25
C ALA A 142 8.17 19.71 -1.24
N GLU A 143 8.66 20.80 -1.86
CA GLU A 143 8.41 21.10 -3.29
C GLU A 143 8.85 19.99 -4.26
N ASN A 144 9.89 19.23 -3.94
CA ASN A 144 10.39 18.11 -4.73
C ASN A 144 10.16 16.75 -4.05
N MET A 145 9.19 16.67 -3.15
CA MET A 145 8.79 15.45 -2.48
C MET A 145 7.34 15.10 -2.83
N ILE A 146 7.11 13.89 -3.32
CA ILE A 146 5.76 13.34 -3.55
C ILE A 146 5.39 12.54 -2.30
N ALA A 147 4.38 13.01 -1.58
CA ALA A 147 3.96 12.42 -0.33
C ALA A 147 2.48 12.03 -0.40
N PHE A 148 2.18 10.82 0.00
CA PHE A 148 0.82 10.32 0.14
C PHE A 148 0.54 9.91 1.59
N SER A 149 -0.72 10.03 2.00
CA SER A 149 -1.23 9.57 3.28
C SER A 149 -2.56 8.87 3.09
N GLY A 150 -2.84 7.89 3.92
CA GLY A 150 -4.16 7.26 4.00
C GLY A 150 -5.14 8.09 4.82
N THR A 151 -6.43 7.87 4.59
CA THR A 151 -7.50 8.49 5.40
C THR A 151 -7.59 7.88 6.79
N LEU A 152 -7.12 6.65 6.96
CA LEU A 152 -7.13 5.80 8.15
C LEU A 152 -8.53 5.41 8.66
N TRP A 153 -9.58 6.08 8.23
CA TRP A 153 -10.92 5.83 8.75
C TRP A 153 -11.78 4.92 7.85
N GLN A 154 -11.59 4.94 6.53
CA GLN A 154 -12.50 4.29 5.59
C GLN A 154 -12.51 2.76 5.75
N HIS A 155 -11.35 2.13 5.73
CA HIS A 155 -11.23 0.69 5.92
C HIS A 155 -11.63 0.23 7.35
N ASN A 156 -11.39 1.09 8.37
CA ASN A 156 -11.83 0.82 9.72
C ASN A 156 -13.36 0.94 9.88
N TYR A 157 -14.00 1.84 9.14
CA TYR A 157 -15.45 1.91 9.08
C TYR A 157 -16.04 0.62 8.50
N LEU A 158 -15.51 0.11 7.39
CA LEU A 158 -15.94 -1.16 6.80
C LEU A 158 -15.73 -2.36 7.74
N ALA A 159 -14.60 -2.38 8.46
CA ALA A 159 -14.37 -3.37 9.51
C ALA A 159 -15.45 -3.30 10.61
N GLY A 160 -15.90 -2.09 10.95
CA GLY A 160 -17.01 -1.86 11.84
C GLY A 160 -18.34 -2.40 11.31
N VAL A 161 -18.68 -2.09 10.05
CA VAL A 161 -19.89 -2.62 9.36
C VAL A 161 -19.88 -4.15 9.40
N MET A 162 -18.79 -4.80 8.99
CA MET A 162 -18.64 -6.26 9.01
C MET A 162 -18.87 -6.82 10.41
N SER A 163 -18.23 -6.23 11.43
CA SER A 163 -18.35 -6.64 12.81
C SER A 163 -19.77 -6.48 13.35
N GLY A 164 -20.42 -5.36 12.99
CA GLY A 164 -21.79 -5.07 13.38
C GLY A 164 -22.81 -6.02 12.79
N MET A 165 -22.58 -6.49 11.57
CA MET A 165 -23.46 -7.45 10.90
C MET A 165 -23.34 -8.87 11.49
N VAL A 166 -22.16 -9.27 12.02
CA VAL A 166 -21.92 -10.65 12.48
C VAL A 166 -22.02 -10.83 13.99
N THR A 167 -21.93 -9.75 14.79
CA THR A 167 -22.01 -9.85 16.25
C THR A 167 -23.37 -10.39 16.72
N LYS A 168 -23.35 -11.21 17.76
CA LYS A 168 -24.53 -11.72 18.46
C LYS A 168 -24.67 -11.11 19.84
N SER A 169 -23.56 -10.63 20.39
CA SER A 169 -23.53 -10.03 21.74
C SER A 169 -23.83 -8.53 21.72
N ASN A 170 -23.80 -7.88 20.56
CA ASN A 170 -23.77 -6.42 20.39
C ASN A 170 -22.57 -5.75 21.09
N LYS A 171 -21.52 -6.51 21.38
CA LYS A 171 -20.35 -6.04 22.09
C LYS A 171 -19.08 -6.37 21.31
N LEU A 172 -18.38 -5.35 20.84
CA LEU A 172 -17.16 -5.47 20.07
C LEU A 172 -15.97 -4.98 20.88
N GLY A 173 -14.81 -5.60 20.69
CA GLY A 173 -13.55 -5.18 21.29
C GLY A 173 -12.64 -4.51 20.27
N LEU A 174 -12.05 -3.37 20.62
CA LEU A 174 -10.99 -2.71 19.87
C LEU A 174 -9.75 -2.58 20.74
N ILE A 175 -8.61 -3.06 20.23
CA ILE A 175 -7.30 -2.93 20.88
C ILE A 175 -6.43 -2.04 20.00
N THR A 176 -5.86 -0.98 20.58
CA THR A 176 -4.87 -0.11 19.91
C THR A 176 -3.64 0.04 20.81
N PHE A 177 -2.60 0.71 20.34
CA PHE A 177 -1.42 0.94 21.19
C PHE A 177 -1.64 2.00 22.28
N SER A 178 -2.54 2.98 22.03
CA SER A 178 -2.89 4.07 22.93
C SER A 178 -4.41 4.26 22.93
N THR A 179 -4.97 4.89 23.95
CA THR A 179 -6.40 5.25 24.01
C THR A 179 -6.66 6.73 23.67
N ASP A 180 -5.62 7.54 23.51
CA ASP A 180 -5.69 9.00 23.40
C ASP A 180 -4.89 9.62 22.24
N SER A 181 -4.18 8.82 21.43
CA SER A 181 -3.55 9.32 20.22
C SER A 181 -4.59 9.54 19.11
N ASP A 182 -4.35 10.54 18.25
CA ASP A 182 -5.26 10.87 17.13
C ASP A 182 -5.56 9.66 16.24
N SER A 183 -4.56 8.84 15.94
CA SER A 183 -4.77 7.62 15.15
C SER A 183 -5.65 6.59 15.87
N ALA A 184 -5.42 6.37 17.18
CA ALA A 184 -6.24 5.44 17.96
C ALA A 184 -7.69 5.92 18.09
N LEU A 185 -7.89 7.22 18.26
CA LEU A 185 -9.22 7.83 18.28
C LEU A 185 -9.90 7.78 16.90
N THR A 186 -9.13 7.95 15.81
CA THR A 186 -9.64 7.76 14.44
C THR A 186 -10.10 6.32 14.23
N TYR A 187 -9.32 5.32 14.65
CA TYR A 187 -9.71 3.90 14.56
C TYR A 187 -10.98 3.62 15.38
N LEU A 188 -11.04 4.12 16.60
CA LEU A 188 -12.22 3.94 17.46
C LEU A 188 -13.47 4.59 16.87
N SER A 189 -13.38 5.86 16.45
CA SER A 189 -14.51 6.62 15.90
C SER A 189 -15.05 5.97 14.64
N SER A 190 -14.17 5.59 13.71
CA SER A 190 -14.57 4.97 12.45
C SER A 190 -15.12 3.55 12.62
N PHE A 191 -14.45 2.70 13.40
CA PHE A 191 -14.91 1.33 13.68
C PHE A 191 -16.29 1.35 14.39
N ARG A 192 -16.45 2.22 15.38
CA ARG A 192 -17.74 2.41 16.08
C ARG A 192 -18.81 2.92 15.14
N ALA A 193 -18.53 3.95 14.33
CA ALA A 193 -19.49 4.51 13.39
C ALA A 193 -19.96 3.47 12.37
N GLY A 194 -19.04 2.65 11.82
CA GLY A 194 -19.38 1.56 10.94
C GLY A 194 -20.25 0.49 11.60
N ALA A 195 -19.91 0.06 12.80
CA ALA A 195 -20.71 -0.91 13.54
C ALA A 195 -22.12 -0.37 13.88
N GLN A 196 -22.20 0.88 14.30
CA GLN A 196 -23.48 1.50 14.68
C GLN A 196 -24.33 1.91 13.48
N SER A 197 -23.78 2.00 12.28
CA SER A 197 -24.56 2.25 11.07
C SER A 197 -25.52 1.11 10.74
N VAL A 198 -25.16 -0.13 11.11
CA VAL A 198 -25.99 -1.33 10.89
C VAL A 198 -26.78 -1.74 12.14
N ASN A 199 -26.27 -1.40 13.34
CA ASN A 199 -26.98 -1.65 14.58
C ASN A 199 -26.56 -0.61 15.65
N PRO A 200 -27.42 0.39 15.95
CA PRO A 200 -27.11 1.49 16.86
C PRO A 200 -26.89 1.06 18.32
N ASP A 201 -27.32 -0.14 18.70
CA ASP A 201 -27.20 -0.65 20.08
C ASP A 201 -25.81 -1.28 20.35
N ILE A 202 -24.91 -1.28 19.37
CA ILE A 202 -23.58 -1.88 19.53
C ILE A 202 -22.70 -1.03 20.45
N GLU A 203 -22.12 -1.70 21.45
CA GLU A 203 -21.07 -1.19 22.32
C GLU A 203 -19.69 -1.56 21.76
N VAL A 204 -18.78 -0.60 21.65
CA VAL A 204 -17.36 -0.85 21.35
C VAL A 204 -16.53 -0.58 22.60
N VAL A 205 -15.94 -1.64 23.16
CA VAL A 205 -15.00 -1.56 24.29
C VAL A 205 -13.60 -1.34 23.74
N HIS A 206 -13.00 -0.20 24.07
CA HIS A 206 -11.68 0.20 23.61
C HIS A 206 -10.65 0.08 24.72
N VAL A 207 -9.54 -0.60 24.45
CA VAL A 207 -8.40 -0.78 25.37
C VAL A 207 -7.08 -0.57 24.62
N ALA A 208 -5.99 -0.34 25.37
CA ALA A 208 -4.66 -0.14 24.80
C ALA A 208 -3.64 -1.13 25.34
N THR A 209 -2.71 -1.54 24.47
CA THR A 209 -1.54 -2.35 24.86
C THR A 209 -0.44 -1.52 25.51
N GLY A 210 -0.37 -0.22 25.23
CA GLY A 210 0.74 0.66 25.62
C GLY A 210 2.04 0.40 24.83
N SER A 211 2.02 -0.53 23.86
CA SER A 211 3.18 -0.92 23.08
C SER A 211 2.75 -1.51 21.73
N PHE A 212 3.52 -1.31 20.67
CA PHE A 212 3.30 -1.97 19.38
C PHE A 212 3.81 -3.41 19.34
N SER A 213 4.70 -3.80 20.26
CA SER A 213 5.44 -5.07 20.22
C SER A 213 5.32 -5.93 21.49
N ASP A 214 4.56 -5.50 22.51
CA ASP A 214 4.31 -6.31 23.70
C ASP A 214 3.19 -7.33 23.44
N LEU A 215 3.56 -8.50 22.95
CA LEU A 215 2.64 -9.59 22.61
C LEU A 215 1.87 -10.10 23.84
N ALA A 216 2.47 -10.01 25.04
CA ALA A 216 1.82 -10.45 26.28
C ALA A 216 0.69 -9.49 26.66
N ALA A 217 0.93 -8.18 26.56
CA ALA A 217 -0.10 -7.17 26.76
C ALA A 217 -1.26 -7.34 25.76
N GLY A 218 -0.94 -7.60 24.48
CA GLY A 218 -1.96 -7.90 23.46
C GLY A 218 -2.88 -9.06 23.86
N LYS A 219 -2.29 -10.19 24.28
CA LYS A 219 -3.06 -11.37 24.76
C LYS A 219 -3.89 -11.08 25.99
N GLU A 220 -3.36 -10.31 26.94
CA GLU A 220 -4.09 -9.92 28.15
C GLU A 220 -5.31 -9.07 27.82
N MET A 221 -5.14 -8.05 26.96
CA MET A 221 -6.24 -7.19 26.53
C MET A 221 -7.31 -7.97 25.77
N ALA A 222 -6.92 -8.85 24.83
CA ALA A 222 -7.87 -9.68 24.10
C ALA A 222 -8.64 -10.64 25.05
N THR A 223 -7.95 -11.28 25.99
CA THR A 223 -8.59 -12.13 27.00
C THR A 223 -9.61 -11.34 27.81
N SER A 224 -9.25 -10.16 28.28
CA SER A 224 -10.15 -9.28 29.04
C SER A 224 -11.41 -8.90 28.24
N LEU A 225 -11.27 -8.59 26.95
CA LEU A 225 -12.40 -8.23 26.07
C LEU A 225 -13.34 -9.44 25.85
N ILE A 226 -12.77 -10.61 25.59
CA ILE A 226 -13.53 -11.86 25.43
C ILE A 226 -14.30 -12.20 26.71
N ASP A 227 -13.64 -12.10 27.87
CA ASP A 227 -14.26 -12.36 29.17
C ASP A 227 -15.37 -11.34 29.52
N GLN A 228 -15.32 -10.14 28.94
CA GLN A 228 -16.38 -9.13 29.03
C GLN A 228 -17.53 -9.38 28.05
N GLY A 229 -17.46 -10.43 27.23
CA GLY A 229 -18.50 -10.84 26.29
C GLY A 229 -18.38 -10.24 24.88
N CYS A 230 -17.22 -9.67 24.51
CA CYS A 230 -16.98 -9.30 23.12
C CYS A 230 -16.86 -10.56 22.25
N ASP A 231 -17.66 -10.66 21.20
CA ASP A 231 -17.67 -11.79 20.25
C ASP A 231 -16.99 -11.45 18.90
N VAL A 232 -16.55 -10.21 18.75
CA VAL A 232 -15.62 -9.76 17.73
C VAL A 232 -14.54 -8.92 18.40
N VAL A 233 -13.25 -9.23 18.15
CA VAL A 233 -12.11 -8.48 18.66
C VAL A 233 -11.20 -8.06 17.51
N TYR A 234 -11.01 -6.77 17.37
CA TYR A 234 -10.11 -6.16 16.39
C TYR A 234 -8.91 -5.54 17.09
N CYS A 235 -7.69 -5.93 16.69
CA CYS A 235 -6.45 -5.38 17.24
C CYS A 235 -5.71 -4.59 16.16
N ASN A 236 -5.56 -3.28 16.37
CA ASN A 236 -4.70 -2.42 15.55
C ASN A 236 -3.54 -1.87 16.41
N SER A 237 -2.64 -2.77 16.79
CA SER A 237 -1.47 -2.48 17.64
C SER A 237 -0.26 -3.30 17.18
N GLY A 238 0.26 -2.98 16.01
CA GLY A 238 1.51 -3.51 15.48
C GLY A 238 1.61 -5.04 15.51
N ASP A 239 2.70 -5.56 16.06
CA ASP A 239 3.01 -6.99 16.15
C ASP A 239 2.00 -7.78 17.02
N CYS A 240 1.28 -7.07 17.92
CA CYS A 240 0.26 -7.71 18.75
C CYS A 240 -0.91 -8.27 17.93
N ASN A 241 -1.17 -7.73 16.73
CA ASN A 241 -2.32 -8.13 15.91
C ASN A 241 -2.35 -9.64 15.64
N ALA A 242 -1.30 -10.24 15.11
CA ALA A 242 -1.27 -11.66 14.78
C ALA A 242 -1.51 -12.54 16.03
N THR A 243 -0.87 -12.19 17.14
CA THR A 243 -0.99 -12.90 18.43
C THR A 243 -2.40 -12.81 19.03
N VAL A 244 -3.06 -11.65 18.89
CA VAL A 244 -4.46 -11.47 19.30
C VAL A 244 -5.39 -12.30 18.42
N MET A 245 -5.16 -12.29 17.11
CA MET A 245 -5.93 -13.10 16.15
C MET A 245 -5.83 -14.61 16.47
N GLU A 246 -4.63 -15.12 16.75
CA GLU A 246 -4.44 -16.52 17.19
C GLU A 246 -5.30 -16.85 18.41
N LEU A 247 -5.27 -16.00 19.43
CA LEU A 247 -6.08 -16.20 20.64
C LEU A 247 -7.59 -16.17 20.34
N CYS A 248 -8.04 -15.22 19.51
CA CYS A 248 -9.45 -15.14 19.11
C CYS A 248 -9.91 -16.41 18.39
N ILE A 249 -9.10 -16.90 17.45
CA ILE A 249 -9.37 -18.14 16.71
C ILE A 249 -9.45 -19.35 17.67
N GLU A 250 -8.50 -19.48 18.60
CA GLU A 250 -8.50 -20.52 19.63
C GLU A 250 -9.76 -20.48 20.52
N ARG A 251 -10.30 -19.30 20.77
CA ARG A 251 -11.48 -19.08 21.61
C ARG A 251 -12.81 -19.10 20.84
N GLY A 252 -12.78 -19.24 19.50
CA GLY A 252 -13.96 -19.20 18.66
C GLY A 252 -14.62 -17.83 18.60
N VAL A 253 -13.83 -16.77 18.66
CA VAL A 253 -14.22 -15.36 18.58
C VAL A 253 -13.80 -14.79 17.24
N TYR A 254 -14.67 -14.02 16.60
CA TYR A 254 -14.33 -13.35 15.35
C TYR A 254 -13.22 -12.32 15.55
N THR A 255 -12.39 -12.18 14.52
CA THR A 255 -11.27 -11.22 14.56
C THR A 255 -11.03 -10.59 13.19
N ILE A 256 -10.29 -9.49 13.18
CA ILE A 256 -9.92 -8.73 11.97
C ILE A 256 -8.41 -8.49 12.01
N SER A 257 -7.76 -8.67 10.86
CA SER A 257 -6.37 -8.28 10.70
C SER A 257 -6.22 -6.78 10.49
N ALA A 258 -5.13 -6.22 10.99
CA ALA A 258 -4.72 -4.84 10.74
C ALA A 258 -3.45 -4.82 9.88
N ILE A 259 -3.37 -3.80 8.99
CA ILE A 259 -2.20 -3.42 8.18
C ILE A 259 -1.87 -4.44 7.09
N VAL A 260 -1.93 -5.73 7.40
CA VAL A 260 -1.50 -6.83 6.51
C VAL A 260 -2.66 -7.81 6.30
N ASP A 261 -2.79 -8.33 5.09
CA ASP A 261 -3.74 -9.40 4.79
C ASP A 261 -3.35 -10.70 5.51
N ARG A 262 -4.21 -11.12 6.44
CA ARG A 262 -4.12 -12.39 7.18
C ARG A 262 -5.39 -13.21 7.10
N ASN A 263 -6.20 -13.03 6.06
CA ASN A 263 -7.43 -13.79 5.87
C ASN A 263 -7.20 -15.30 5.89
N GLY A 264 -6.04 -15.75 5.41
CA GLY A 264 -5.64 -17.15 5.42
C GLY A 264 -5.36 -17.77 6.82
N MET A 265 -5.37 -16.98 7.91
CA MET A 265 -5.19 -17.55 9.25
C MET A 265 -6.38 -18.39 9.71
N SER A 266 -7.60 -18.08 9.25
CA SER A 266 -8.78 -18.89 9.56
C SER A 266 -9.90 -18.66 8.55
N ASP A 267 -10.41 -19.73 8.00
CA ASP A 267 -11.58 -19.74 7.12
C ASP A 267 -12.91 -19.54 7.87
N GLU A 268 -12.88 -19.44 9.21
CA GLU A 268 -14.07 -19.42 10.04
C GLU A 268 -14.18 -18.19 10.93
N TYR A 269 -13.05 -17.71 11.49
CA TYR A 269 -13.05 -16.66 12.51
C TYR A 269 -12.41 -15.35 12.08
N VAL A 270 -11.64 -15.31 10.96
CA VAL A 270 -11.11 -14.07 10.41
C VAL A 270 -12.13 -13.46 9.47
N LEU A 271 -12.70 -12.31 9.84
CA LEU A 271 -13.72 -11.61 9.06
C LEU A 271 -13.15 -10.91 7.82
N GLY A 272 -11.94 -10.41 7.94
CA GLY A 272 -11.27 -9.65 6.89
C GLY A 272 -10.00 -9.00 7.41
N SER A 273 -9.36 -8.22 6.53
CA SER A 273 -8.14 -7.50 6.83
C SER A 273 -8.27 -6.03 6.42
N THR A 274 -8.05 -5.12 7.36
CA THR A 274 -7.83 -3.71 7.02
C THR A 274 -6.39 -3.57 6.53
N VAL A 275 -6.20 -3.10 5.32
CA VAL A 275 -4.87 -2.96 4.73
C VAL A 275 -4.60 -1.52 4.31
N ASN A 276 -3.35 -1.12 4.47
CA ASN A 276 -2.79 0.06 3.86
C ASN A 276 -1.73 -0.44 2.86
N LEU A 277 -1.73 0.08 1.65
CA LEU A 277 -1.00 -0.49 0.53
C LEU A 277 0.17 0.41 0.11
N PRO A 278 1.38 0.23 0.69
CA PRO A 278 2.58 0.96 0.27
C PRO A 278 2.82 0.85 -1.23
N SER A 279 2.63 -0.34 -1.81
CA SER A 279 2.81 -0.57 -3.25
C SER A 279 1.95 0.34 -4.13
N THR A 280 0.73 0.68 -3.71
CA THR A 280 -0.13 1.62 -4.44
C THR A 280 0.42 3.05 -4.36
N GLN A 281 0.82 3.49 -3.17
CA GLN A 281 1.40 4.82 -2.99
C GLN A 281 2.72 4.97 -3.77
N LEU A 282 3.59 3.95 -3.76
CA LEU A 282 4.82 3.91 -4.54
C LEU A 282 4.54 3.97 -6.05
N ARG A 283 3.51 3.25 -6.54
CA ARG A 283 3.05 3.33 -7.92
C ARG A 283 2.66 4.77 -8.28
N MET A 284 1.82 5.40 -7.48
CA MET A 284 1.37 6.77 -7.71
C MET A 284 2.54 7.77 -7.75
N MET A 285 3.58 7.56 -6.91
CA MET A 285 4.80 8.38 -6.92
C MET A 285 5.59 8.21 -8.23
N VAL A 286 5.83 6.97 -8.65
CA VAL A 286 6.58 6.65 -9.87
C VAL A 286 5.83 7.13 -11.12
N GLU A 287 4.54 6.83 -11.23
CA GLU A 287 3.70 7.27 -12.36
C GLU A 287 3.56 8.79 -12.41
N GLY A 288 3.42 9.44 -11.25
CA GLY A 288 3.39 10.88 -11.12
C GLY A 288 4.67 11.55 -11.64
N LYS A 289 5.84 10.96 -11.33
CA LYS A 289 7.14 11.42 -11.86
C LYS A 289 7.24 11.20 -13.37
N LEU A 290 6.90 10.01 -13.85
CA LEU A 290 6.98 9.65 -15.28
C LEU A 290 6.06 10.50 -16.15
N SER A 291 4.84 10.77 -15.69
CA SER A 291 3.86 11.60 -16.38
C SER A 291 4.10 13.11 -16.23
N GLY A 292 4.93 13.52 -15.27
CA GLY A 292 5.14 14.92 -14.91
C GLY A 292 3.93 15.57 -14.20
N THR A 293 2.95 14.77 -13.77
CA THR A 293 1.76 15.27 -13.05
C THR A 293 2.03 15.54 -11.58
N HIS A 294 2.95 14.77 -10.97
CA HIS A 294 3.40 14.96 -9.60
C HIS A 294 4.92 15.06 -9.57
N THR A 295 5.41 16.29 -9.54
CA THR A 295 6.85 16.59 -9.42
C THR A 295 7.26 16.91 -8.00
N GLY A 296 6.29 17.07 -7.12
CA GLY A 296 6.39 17.40 -5.71
C GLY A 296 5.18 18.18 -5.23
N ASN A 297 4.93 18.18 -3.95
CA ASN A 297 3.81 18.87 -3.31
C ASN A 297 4.18 19.30 -1.89
N VAL A 298 3.76 20.50 -1.50
CA VAL A 298 4.05 21.04 -0.16
C VAL A 298 3.17 20.47 0.96
N THR A 299 2.12 19.72 0.58
CA THR A 299 1.24 18.99 1.51
C THR A 299 1.03 17.60 0.99
N PRO A 300 1.00 16.57 1.86
CA PRO A 300 0.68 15.21 1.44
C PRO A 300 -0.68 15.12 0.74
N ILE A 301 -0.76 14.27 -0.27
CA ILE A 301 -2.02 13.92 -0.93
C ILE A 301 -2.69 12.85 -0.07
N VAL A 302 -3.92 13.13 0.37
CA VAL A 302 -4.69 12.17 1.17
C VAL A 302 -5.56 11.37 0.22
N GLY A 303 -5.38 10.05 0.23
CA GLY A 303 -6.19 9.13 -0.57
C GLY A 303 -6.79 8.02 0.29
N GLY A 304 -7.80 7.35 -0.25
CA GLY A 304 -8.55 6.34 0.46
C GLY A 304 -8.76 5.05 -0.32
N ILE A 305 -9.92 4.46 -0.12
CA ILE A 305 -10.33 3.21 -0.78
C ILE A 305 -10.46 3.42 -2.30
N GLU A 306 -10.98 4.56 -2.73
CA GLU A 306 -11.15 4.89 -4.16
C GLU A 306 -9.82 4.96 -4.91
N ASP A 307 -8.74 5.36 -4.22
CA ASP A 307 -7.40 5.45 -4.78
C ASP A 307 -6.63 4.12 -4.64
N GLY A 308 -7.19 3.12 -3.93
CA GLY A 308 -6.54 1.86 -3.62
C GLY A 308 -5.38 1.98 -2.61
N ILE A 309 -5.29 3.10 -1.88
CA ILE A 309 -4.30 3.30 -0.80
C ILE A 309 -4.67 2.48 0.42
N GLU A 310 -5.97 2.38 0.69
CA GLU A 310 -6.55 1.59 1.78
C GLU A 310 -7.55 0.59 1.22
N ALA A 311 -7.74 -0.54 1.89
CA ALA A 311 -8.82 -1.47 1.59
C ALA A 311 -9.25 -2.24 2.85
N PHE A 312 -10.50 -2.70 2.85
CA PHE A 312 -10.96 -3.78 3.72
C PHE A 312 -11.14 -5.04 2.87
N LEU A 313 -10.19 -5.96 2.99
CA LEU A 313 -10.19 -7.23 2.26
C LEU A 313 -11.06 -8.22 3.01
N VAL A 314 -12.27 -8.44 2.54
CA VAL A 314 -13.20 -9.43 3.12
C VAL A 314 -12.62 -10.83 2.94
N ASN A 315 -12.78 -11.69 3.95
CA ASN A 315 -12.37 -13.09 3.83
C ASN A 315 -13.39 -13.87 2.99
N GLU A 316 -13.03 -14.18 1.74
CA GLU A 316 -13.89 -14.88 0.79
C GLU A 316 -14.32 -16.28 1.26
N SER A 317 -13.56 -16.93 2.16
CA SER A 317 -13.91 -18.23 2.73
C SER A 317 -15.18 -18.21 3.59
N LEU A 318 -15.67 -17.01 3.92
CA LEU A 318 -16.90 -16.81 4.69
C LEU A 318 -18.17 -16.70 3.83
N GLN A 319 -18.05 -16.61 2.50
CA GLN A 319 -19.21 -16.38 1.60
C GLN A 319 -20.29 -17.44 1.73
N ASP A 320 -19.91 -18.70 1.98
CA ASP A 320 -20.86 -19.80 2.18
C ASP A 320 -21.26 -20.00 3.67
N LYS A 321 -20.72 -19.21 4.61
CA LYS A 321 -20.87 -19.38 6.06
C LYS A 321 -21.67 -18.26 6.72
N LEU A 322 -21.63 -17.06 6.16
CA LEU A 322 -22.39 -15.91 6.62
C LEU A 322 -23.56 -15.61 5.70
N ASP A 323 -24.55 -14.89 6.21
CA ASP A 323 -25.68 -14.43 5.39
C ASP A 323 -25.18 -13.48 4.29
N ALA A 324 -25.78 -13.58 3.10
CA ALA A 324 -25.40 -12.74 1.95
C ALA A 324 -25.54 -11.23 2.25
N SER A 325 -26.48 -10.86 3.10
CA SER A 325 -26.67 -9.46 3.55
C SER A 325 -25.46 -8.84 4.23
N VAL A 326 -24.55 -9.66 4.80
CA VAL A 326 -23.29 -9.18 5.38
C VAL A 326 -22.39 -8.59 4.30
N PHE A 327 -22.26 -9.29 3.19
CA PHE A 327 -21.41 -8.87 2.06
C PHE A 327 -22.06 -7.70 1.29
N GLU A 328 -23.39 -7.75 1.11
CA GLU A 328 -24.15 -6.65 0.51
C GLU A 328 -23.99 -5.35 1.31
N ALA A 329 -23.98 -5.42 2.65
CA ALA A 329 -23.77 -4.24 3.50
C ALA A 329 -22.35 -3.67 3.36
N ILE A 330 -21.33 -4.50 3.16
CA ILE A 330 -19.95 -4.04 2.91
C ILE A 330 -19.85 -3.36 1.53
N ASP A 331 -20.45 -3.95 0.48
CA ASP A 331 -20.45 -3.38 -0.86
C ASP A 331 -21.18 -2.03 -0.89
N GLU A 332 -22.34 -1.93 -0.23
CA GLU A 332 -23.10 -0.69 -0.10
C GLU A 332 -22.31 0.38 0.66
N ALA A 333 -21.75 0.02 1.82
CA ALA A 333 -20.94 0.95 2.62
C ALA A 333 -19.70 1.43 1.85
N THR A 334 -19.07 0.55 1.08
CA THR A 334 -17.93 0.91 0.22
C THR A 334 -18.36 1.93 -0.85
N ALA A 335 -19.48 1.69 -1.52
CA ALA A 335 -20.01 2.62 -2.51
C ALA A 335 -20.38 3.98 -1.91
N GLU A 336 -20.98 4.00 -0.72
CA GLU A 336 -21.34 5.24 -0.01
C GLU A 336 -20.11 6.04 0.46
N ILE A 337 -19.02 5.34 0.86
CA ILE A 337 -17.72 5.98 1.17
C ILE A 337 -17.15 6.64 -0.08
N ILE A 338 -17.07 5.92 -1.20
CA ILE A 338 -16.55 6.42 -2.47
C ILE A 338 -17.38 7.59 -3.00
N ALA A 339 -18.70 7.55 -2.81
CA ALA A 339 -19.61 8.64 -3.16
C ALA A 339 -19.49 9.87 -2.25
N GLY A 340 -18.73 9.79 -1.15
CA GLY A 340 -18.59 10.86 -0.15
C GLY A 340 -19.82 11.07 0.74
N ASN A 341 -20.72 10.08 0.81
CA ASN A 341 -21.95 10.16 1.60
C ASN A 341 -21.74 9.75 3.07
N VAL A 342 -20.65 9.10 3.40
CA VAL A 342 -20.32 8.71 4.78
C VAL A 342 -19.50 9.81 5.43
N THR A 343 -19.92 10.24 6.62
CA THR A 343 -19.18 11.19 7.45
C THR A 343 -18.91 10.55 8.81
N VAL A 344 -17.66 10.56 9.24
CA VAL A 344 -17.23 10.12 10.57
C VAL A 344 -16.70 11.33 11.32
N GLU A 345 -17.17 11.55 12.55
CA GLU A 345 -16.57 12.55 13.43
C GLU A 345 -15.21 12.03 13.91
N LEU A 346 -14.16 12.61 13.35
CA LEU A 346 -12.77 12.31 13.73
C LEU A 346 -12.30 13.24 14.84
N PRO A 347 -11.26 12.87 15.62
CA PRO A 347 -10.73 13.64 16.73
C PRO A 347 -10.17 15.01 16.34
#